data_cb43569e7cb0dd343376d41fe45b4df9
#
_entry.id   cb43569e7cb0dd343376d41fe45b4df9
#
_cell.length_a   1.000
_cell.length_b   1.000
_cell.length_c   1.000
_cell.angle_alpha   90.00
_cell.angle_beta   90.00
_cell.angle_gamma   90.00
#
_symmetry.space_group_name_H-M   'P 1'
#
loop_
_entity.id
_entity.type
_entity.pdbx_description
1 polymer ?
#
loop_
_entity_poly.entity_id
_entity_poly.type
_entity_poly.pdbx_seq_one_letter_code
_entity_poly.pdbx_strand_id
1 'polypeptide(L)'
;MKQPIFTFNETQKYIIDDNLAVIYDAQNETELLNWLVTPPDKTYLRVNTDKTTRQELIEEIKNVCGKEVLVQCYEFLDDVVVITTDDTAGQNLNDDAIPTEFNIVVGSGCAASVLRGAEVFAPGVLGSSPGLSKGDQVSVFADLNNELLKGATKFNIEGYLKIGIGTAELSRSDLFKLGIQSGVAVKMTRVGSSFLPSQGCLSKLPQSTCPRVNDFILEHVQGKYLMQNLPSILTVHQLDILDESAKKDAKYKCLDMCAAPGGKTTHIASLLGKQGLVLAFDKSMAKIQQINNMAKRFQLQDRIDAQVQDATKVDLDTYGTFDKILLDAPCSALGQRPMLCQKSQVKELKSFPKLQKKLFDKAFQLLKPQGVLVYSTCTITLDENENLVKWALEKFKNHLKLVPTFPILGLPGFGLGDEAIKVQRFGPGNQDSTIGYFLAKFQKI
;
A
#
# COMPACT_ATOMS: atom_id res chain seq x y z
N MET A 1 29.13 14.30 -4.30
CA MET A 1 27.72 14.02 -3.99
C MET A 1 26.91 14.44 -5.20
N LYS A 2 26.33 13.51 -5.96
CA LYS A 2 25.39 13.85 -7.03
C LYS A 2 24.13 14.40 -6.38
N GLN A 3 23.63 15.54 -6.83
CA GLN A 3 22.38 16.10 -6.35
C GLN A 3 21.24 15.06 -6.48
N PRO A 4 20.29 15.01 -5.55
CA PRO A 4 19.14 14.12 -5.68
C PRO A 4 18.41 14.46 -6.97
N ILE A 5 18.06 13.43 -7.75
CA ILE A 5 17.39 13.51 -9.05
C ILE A 5 15.96 14.11 -8.93
N PHE A 6 15.51 14.38 -7.72
CA PHE A 6 14.15 14.80 -7.42
C PHE A 6 14.09 16.30 -7.17
N THR A 7 13.55 17.03 -8.12
CA THR A 7 13.05 18.39 -7.87
C THR A 7 11.70 18.26 -7.16
N PHE A 8 11.73 18.33 -5.89
CA PHE A 8 10.54 18.49 -5.09
C PHE A 8 10.01 19.93 -5.22
N ASN A 9 8.74 20.03 -5.52
CA ASN A 9 8.01 21.28 -5.66
C ASN A 9 7.47 21.78 -4.29
N GLU A 10 6.49 22.66 -4.29
CA GLU A 10 5.80 23.18 -3.09
C GLU A 10 5.31 22.10 -2.10
N THR A 11 5.13 20.87 -2.54
CA THR A 11 4.73 19.73 -1.68
C THR A 11 5.83 19.32 -0.71
N GLN A 12 7.12 19.42 -1.12
CA GLN A 12 8.22 19.24 -0.18
C GLN A 12 8.21 20.29 0.91
N LYS A 13 8.02 21.55 0.51
CA LYS A 13 7.90 22.64 1.46
C LYS A 13 6.81 22.35 2.50
N TYR A 14 5.68 21.81 2.06
CA TYR A 14 4.59 21.41 2.95
C TYR A 14 4.98 20.24 3.88
N ILE A 15 5.70 19.25 3.37
CA ILE A 15 6.23 18.13 4.18
C ILE A 15 7.31 18.63 5.15
N ILE A 16 8.15 19.54 4.72
CA ILE A 16 9.30 20.10 5.47
C ILE A 16 8.83 21.13 6.50
N ASP A 17 7.88 22.01 6.14
CA ASP A 17 7.35 23.06 7.02
C ASP A 17 6.69 22.48 8.29
N ASP A 18 6.22 21.21 8.27
CA ASP A 18 5.62 20.54 9.43
C ASP A 18 6.68 19.89 10.36
N ASN A 19 7.97 20.15 10.16
CA ASN A 19 9.09 19.54 10.92
C ASN A 19 9.05 18.00 10.96
N LEU A 20 8.57 17.36 9.90
CA LEU A 20 8.40 15.90 9.86
C LEU A 20 9.72 15.13 10.02
N ALA A 21 10.87 15.70 9.61
CA ALA A 21 12.17 15.09 9.83
C ALA A 21 12.46 14.91 11.34
N VAL A 22 12.10 15.92 12.15
CA VAL A 22 12.26 15.87 13.63
C VAL A 22 11.32 14.83 14.24
N ILE A 23 10.10 14.69 13.72
CA ILE A 23 9.10 13.73 14.23
C ILE A 23 9.57 12.29 14.05
N TYR A 24 10.29 12.00 12.95
CA TYR A 24 10.80 10.67 12.66
C TYR A 24 12.26 10.46 13.07
N ASP A 25 12.79 11.34 13.92
CA ASP A 25 14.20 11.30 14.35
C ASP A 25 15.19 11.20 13.16
N ALA A 26 14.77 11.73 12.01
CA ALA A 26 15.63 11.83 10.84
C ALA A 26 16.67 12.94 11.09
N GLN A 27 17.95 12.62 10.87
CA GLN A 27 19.05 13.57 11.13
C GLN A 27 18.95 14.83 10.26
N ASN A 28 18.26 14.74 9.12
CA ASN A 28 17.97 15.86 8.24
C ASN A 28 16.81 15.51 7.26
N GLU A 29 16.30 16.53 6.59
CA GLU A 29 15.24 16.40 5.56
C GLU A 29 15.63 15.44 4.44
N THR A 30 16.91 15.37 4.09
CA THR A 30 17.41 14.47 3.05
C THR A 30 17.24 13.01 3.43
N GLU A 31 17.35 12.66 4.70
CA GLU A 31 17.15 11.30 5.19
C GLU A 31 15.66 10.86 5.04
N LEU A 32 14.74 11.73 5.44
CA LEU A 32 13.30 11.48 5.24
C LEU A 32 12.97 11.31 3.75
N LEU A 33 13.51 12.17 2.89
CA LEU A 33 13.30 12.11 1.45
C LEU A 33 13.90 10.84 0.85
N ASN A 34 15.10 10.45 1.25
CA ASN A 34 15.74 9.21 0.83
C ASN A 34 14.90 8.00 1.25
N TRP A 35 14.35 8.02 2.46
CA TRP A 35 13.47 6.97 2.92
C TRP A 35 12.19 6.89 2.08
N LEU A 36 11.57 8.01 1.74
CA LEU A 36 10.35 8.05 0.91
C LEU A 36 10.57 7.51 -0.51
N VAL A 37 11.73 7.75 -1.12
CA VAL A 37 12.03 7.24 -2.48
C VAL A 37 12.54 5.80 -2.48
N THR A 38 12.90 5.26 -1.33
CA THR A 38 13.41 3.89 -1.19
C THR A 38 12.26 2.91 -0.99
N PRO A 39 12.14 1.83 -1.80
CA PRO A 39 11.13 0.79 -1.55
C PRO A 39 11.36 0.10 -0.20
N PRO A 40 10.31 -0.43 0.45
CA PRO A 40 10.47 -1.34 1.58
C PRO A 40 11.31 -2.56 1.21
N ASP A 41 12.11 -3.07 2.15
CA ASP A 41 12.94 -4.27 1.99
C ASP A 41 12.24 -5.56 2.42
N LYS A 42 11.07 -5.45 3.05
CA LYS A 42 10.22 -6.56 3.45
C LYS A 42 8.90 -6.55 2.66
N THR A 43 8.46 -7.75 2.28
CA THR A 43 7.13 -7.97 1.68
C THR A 43 6.27 -8.77 2.65
N TYR A 44 5.09 -8.26 2.93
CA TYR A 44 4.14 -8.89 3.84
C TYR A 44 2.99 -9.51 3.06
N LEU A 45 2.68 -10.75 3.40
CA LEU A 45 1.58 -11.52 2.84
C LEU A 45 0.56 -11.75 3.95
N ARG A 46 -0.64 -11.18 3.81
CA ARG A 46 -1.76 -11.54 4.65
C ARG A 46 -2.34 -12.87 4.18
N VAL A 47 -2.35 -13.85 5.04
CA VAL A 47 -2.85 -15.20 4.76
C VAL A 47 -4.38 -15.23 4.89
N ASN A 48 -5.04 -15.86 3.95
CA ASN A 48 -6.46 -16.21 4.09
C ASN A 48 -6.56 -17.50 4.90
N THR A 49 -6.78 -17.36 6.18
CA THR A 49 -6.81 -18.49 7.14
C THR A 49 -8.00 -19.46 6.92
N ASP A 50 -9.00 -19.06 6.13
CA ASP A 50 -10.07 -19.96 5.67
C ASP A 50 -9.58 -20.95 4.58
N LYS A 51 -8.41 -20.70 3.96
CA LYS A 51 -7.91 -21.44 2.79
C LYS A 51 -6.61 -22.16 3.01
N THR A 52 -5.73 -21.62 3.85
CA THR A 52 -4.40 -22.14 4.07
C THR A 52 -3.84 -21.68 5.41
N THR A 53 -2.81 -22.33 5.86
CA THR A 53 -2.03 -21.92 7.04
C THR A 53 -0.78 -21.15 6.62
N ARG A 54 -0.16 -20.43 7.56
CA ARG A 54 1.13 -19.75 7.32
C ARG A 54 2.23 -20.74 6.90
N GLN A 55 2.27 -21.92 7.53
CA GLN A 55 3.25 -22.96 7.27
C GLN A 55 3.10 -23.53 5.86
N GLU A 56 1.90 -23.91 5.46
CA GLU A 56 1.62 -24.39 4.09
C GLU A 56 2.01 -23.35 3.05
N LEU A 57 1.69 -22.07 3.28
CA LEU A 57 2.07 -21.00 2.37
C LEU A 57 3.60 -20.84 2.27
N ILE A 58 4.33 -20.92 3.40
CA ILE A 58 5.79 -20.87 3.42
C ILE A 58 6.39 -22.03 2.62
N GLU A 59 5.86 -23.24 2.78
CA GLU A 59 6.31 -24.42 2.02
C GLU A 59 6.03 -24.25 0.53
N GLU A 60 4.86 -23.78 0.14
CA GLU A 60 4.53 -23.50 -1.25
C GLU A 60 5.52 -22.46 -1.85
N ILE A 61 5.78 -21.35 -1.14
CA ILE A 61 6.74 -20.34 -1.58
C ILE A 61 8.14 -20.94 -1.76
N LYS A 62 8.64 -21.72 -0.79
CA LYS A 62 9.95 -22.35 -0.84
C LYS A 62 10.06 -23.40 -1.96
N ASN A 63 8.99 -24.13 -2.23
CA ASN A 63 8.97 -25.14 -3.31
C ASN A 63 9.01 -24.48 -4.69
N VAL A 64 8.41 -23.32 -4.87
CA VAL A 64 8.37 -22.60 -6.15
C VAL A 64 9.57 -21.68 -6.31
N CYS A 65 9.91 -20.94 -5.27
CA CYS A 65 10.93 -19.87 -5.31
C CYS A 65 12.35 -20.33 -4.88
N GLY A 66 12.49 -21.57 -4.41
CA GLY A 66 13.76 -22.07 -3.89
C GLY A 66 13.85 -21.95 -2.37
N LYS A 67 14.67 -22.84 -1.78
CA LYS A 67 14.83 -22.93 -0.31
C LYS A 67 15.62 -21.77 0.28
N GLU A 68 16.36 -21.05 -0.54
CA GLU A 68 17.16 -19.87 -0.20
C GLU A 68 16.33 -18.62 0.08
N VAL A 69 15.04 -18.63 -0.29
CA VAL A 69 14.13 -17.50 -0.01
C VAL A 69 13.90 -17.38 1.50
N LEU A 70 14.23 -16.22 2.07
CA LEU A 70 13.98 -15.92 3.46
C LEU A 70 12.51 -15.60 3.67
N VAL A 71 11.73 -16.64 3.95
CA VAL A 71 10.29 -16.54 4.21
C VAL A 71 9.97 -17.18 5.55
N GLN A 72 9.22 -16.45 6.40
CA GLN A 72 8.89 -16.90 7.74
C GLN A 72 7.54 -16.36 8.21
N CYS A 73 6.98 -16.98 9.26
CA CYS A 73 5.84 -16.43 9.97
C CYS A 73 6.22 -15.10 10.62
N TYR A 74 5.36 -14.11 10.53
CA TYR A 74 5.53 -12.89 11.29
C TYR A 74 5.13 -13.14 12.74
N GLU A 75 5.97 -12.76 13.71
CA GLU A 75 5.81 -13.16 15.10
C GLU A 75 4.63 -12.52 15.83
N PHE A 76 4.23 -11.30 15.42
CA PHE A 76 3.22 -10.50 16.13
C PHE A 76 1.80 -10.66 15.60
N LEU A 77 1.62 -11.25 14.41
CA LEU A 77 0.31 -11.42 13.76
C LEU A 77 0.19 -12.83 13.17
N ASP A 78 -0.85 -13.56 13.58
CA ASP A 78 -1.04 -14.97 13.24
C ASP A 78 -1.51 -15.25 11.82
N ASP A 79 -1.86 -14.21 11.09
CA ASP A 79 -2.27 -14.27 9.68
C ASP A 79 -1.26 -13.63 8.72
N VAL A 80 0.01 -13.47 9.16
CA VAL A 80 1.03 -12.78 8.36
C VAL A 80 2.26 -13.67 8.15
N VAL A 81 2.70 -13.72 6.90
CA VAL A 81 3.98 -14.24 6.45
C VAL A 81 4.82 -13.07 5.93
N VAL A 82 6.09 -13.04 6.29
CA VAL A 82 7.04 -12.02 5.82
C VAL A 82 8.11 -12.65 4.94
N ILE A 83 8.40 -12.00 3.83
CA ILE A 83 9.50 -12.32 2.94
C ILE A 83 10.53 -11.20 3.10
N THR A 84 11.77 -11.56 3.42
CA THR A 84 12.89 -10.62 3.59
C THR A 84 13.95 -10.90 2.52
N THR A 85 14.59 -9.86 2.01
CA THR A 85 15.76 -10.04 1.13
C THR A 85 17.03 -10.24 1.94
N ASP A 86 17.91 -11.09 1.44
CA ASP A 86 19.29 -11.15 1.90
C ASP A 86 20.08 -9.97 1.27
N ASP A 87 20.67 -9.12 2.10
CA ASP A 87 21.50 -7.99 1.65
C ASP A 87 22.74 -8.43 0.87
N THR A 88 23.16 -9.71 1.02
CA THR A 88 24.35 -10.23 0.33
C THR A 88 24.13 -10.44 -1.18
N ALA A 89 22.88 -10.57 -1.64
CA ALA A 89 22.56 -10.75 -3.06
C ALA A 89 22.61 -9.43 -3.88
N GLY A 90 22.77 -8.27 -3.21
CA GLY A 90 22.69 -6.94 -3.83
C GLY A 90 23.99 -6.34 -4.35
N GLN A 91 25.14 -6.99 -4.19
CA GLN A 91 26.45 -6.38 -4.46
C GLN A 91 26.91 -6.35 -5.94
N ASN A 92 26.18 -6.93 -6.88
CA ASN A 92 26.60 -7.00 -8.28
C ASN A 92 25.66 -6.32 -9.29
N LEU A 93 25.11 -5.14 -8.97
CA LEU A 93 24.30 -4.37 -9.91
C LEU A 93 25.10 -3.37 -10.78
N ASN A 94 26.43 -3.40 -10.69
CA ASN A 94 27.31 -2.66 -11.61
C ASN A 94 27.38 -3.29 -13.01
N ASP A 95 26.47 -4.19 -13.35
CA ASP A 95 26.35 -4.72 -14.70
C ASP A 95 25.59 -3.76 -15.61
N ASP A 96 26.28 -2.70 -16.08
CA ASP A 96 26.00 -2.06 -17.38
C ASP A 96 26.21 -3.04 -18.56
N ALA A 97 26.43 -4.33 -18.27
CA ALA A 97 26.96 -5.34 -19.18
C ALA A 97 25.90 -6.12 -19.97
N ILE A 98 24.58 -5.88 -19.81
CA ILE A 98 23.60 -6.41 -20.76
C ILE A 98 23.18 -5.27 -21.67
N PRO A 99 23.82 -5.11 -22.83
CA PRO A 99 23.39 -4.11 -23.80
C PRO A 99 22.00 -4.52 -24.30
N THR A 100 21.02 -3.70 -24.02
CA THR A 100 19.69 -3.83 -24.61
C THR A 100 19.60 -2.92 -25.81
N GLU A 101 19.17 -3.45 -26.93
CA GLU A 101 19.02 -2.70 -28.18
C GLU A 101 17.82 -1.72 -28.11
N PHE A 102 16.82 -2.09 -27.29
CA PHE A 102 15.56 -1.35 -27.20
C PHE A 102 15.33 -0.74 -25.82
N ASN A 103 14.66 0.40 -25.81
CA ASN A 103 14.29 1.12 -24.60
C ASN A 103 12.78 1.31 -24.51
N ILE A 104 12.25 1.19 -23.29
CA ILE A 104 10.86 1.54 -22.96
C ILE A 104 10.87 2.60 -21.86
N VAL A 105 10.02 3.61 -22.00
CA VAL A 105 9.82 4.65 -20.99
C VAL A 105 8.43 4.51 -20.40
N VAL A 106 8.37 4.50 -19.07
CA VAL A 106 7.12 4.39 -18.29
C VAL A 106 6.90 5.62 -17.43
N GLY A 107 5.65 5.89 -17.06
CA GLY A 107 5.34 6.97 -16.14
C GLY A 107 5.76 6.66 -14.68
N SER A 108 5.92 7.69 -13.86
CA SER A 108 6.39 7.61 -12.48
C SER A 108 5.59 6.64 -11.61
N GLY A 109 4.26 6.56 -11.76
CA GLY A 109 3.42 5.61 -11.02
C GLY A 109 3.67 4.14 -11.40
N CYS A 110 3.88 3.86 -12.69
CA CYS A 110 4.27 2.55 -13.17
C CYS A 110 5.67 2.18 -12.64
N ALA A 111 6.61 3.11 -12.72
CA ALA A 111 7.97 2.93 -12.21
C ALA A 111 7.99 2.59 -10.72
N ALA A 112 7.22 3.31 -9.90
CA ALA A 112 7.08 3.02 -8.48
C ALA A 112 6.55 1.60 -8.22
N SER A 113 5.61 1.12 -9.06
CA SER A 113 5.08 -0.24 -8.97
C SER A 113 6.14 -1.28 -9.37
N VAL A 114 6.88 -1.02 -10.44
CA VAL A 114 7.98 -1.89 -10.88
C VAL A 114 9.07 -2.00 -9.82
N LEU A 115 9.45 -0.90 -9.18
CA LEU A 115 10.43 -0.91 -8.08
C LEU A 115 9.94 -1.68 -6.84
N ARG A 116 8.63 -1.86 -6.67
CA ARG A 116 8.03 -2.76 -5.68
C ARG A 116 7.91 -4.21 -6.15
N GLY A 117 8.39 -4.53 -7.37
CA GLY A 117 8.41 -5.87 -7.93
C GLY A 117 7.29 -6.18 -8.94
N ALA A 118 6.47 -5.22 -9.34
CA ALA A 118 5.47 -5.43 -10.37
C ALA A 118 6.11 -5.53 -11.78
N GLU A 119 5.38 -6.15 -12.71
CA GLU A 119 5.68 -6.09 -14.13
C GLU A 119 5.30 -4.73 -14.74
N VAL A 120 5.80 -4.41 -15.91
CA VAL A 120 5.32 -3.25 -16.67
C VAL A 120 4.03 -3.62 -17.39
N PHE A 121 2.93 -2.99 -17.02
CA PHE A 121 1.65 -3.16 -17.71
C PHE A 121 1.46 -2.12 -18.83
N ALA A 122 0.73 -2.51 -19.86
CA ALA A 122 0.51 -1.70 -21.08
C ALA A 122 0.05 -0.25 -20.81
N PRO A 123 -0.86 0.03 -19.85
CA PRO A 123 -1.27 1.42 -19.56
C PRO A 123 -0.14 2.32 -19.07
N GLY A 124 0.89 1.74 -18.42
CA GLY A 124 2.02 2.46 -17.83
C GLY A 124 3.09 2.86 -18.85
N VAL A 125 3.06 2.32 -20.08
CA VAL A 125 4.05 2.62 -21.11
C VAL A 125 3.73 3.95 -21.79
N LEU A 126 4.70 4.87 -21.78
CA LEU A 126 4.62 6.17 -22.44
C LEU A 126 5.29 6.16 -23.82
N GLY A 127 6.46 5.52 -23.94
CA GLY A 127 7.20 5.45 -25.19
C GLY A 127 8.04 4.20 -25.31
N SER A 128 8.45 3.87 -26.53
CA SER A 128 9.40 2.78 -26.79
C SER A 128 10.24 3.07 -28.03
N SER A 129 11.40 2.44 -28.12
CA SER A 129 12.22 2.45 -29.32
C SER A 129 11.42 2.03 -30.55
N PRO A 130 11.71 2.60 -31.75
CA PRO A 130 11.18 2.10 -33.00
C PRO A 130 11.59 0.64 -33.22
N GLY A 131 10.71 -0.14 -33.86
CA GLY A 131 11.00 -1.54 -34.20
C GLY A 131 10.84 -2.56 -33.06
N LEU A 132 10.52 -2.13 -31.85
CA LEU A 132 10.32 -3.03 -30.73
C LEU A 132 9.28 -4.10 -31.04
N SER A 133 9.69 -5.36 -30.85
CA SER A 133 8.90 -6.57 -31.10
C SER A 133 8.75 -7.41 -29.81
N LYS A 134 7.76 -8.28 -29.78
CA LYS A 134 7.62 -9.26 -28.68
C LYS A 134 8.84 -10.16 -28.64
N GLY A 135 9.39 -10.40 -27.44
CA GLY A 135 10.60 -11.21 -27.20
C GLY A 135 11.90 -10.40 -27.10
N ASP A 136 11.89 -9.12 -27.50
CA ASP A 136 13.09 -8.27 -27.41
C ASP A 136 13.47 -7.98 -25.98
N GLN A 137 14.79 -7.92 -25.72
CA GLN A 137 15.32 -7.43 -24.44
C GLN A 137 15.29 -5.92 -24.39
N VAL A 138 14.74 -5.37 -23.33
CA VAL A 138 14.53 -3.92 -23.18
C VAL A 138 15.11 -3.39 -21.89
N SER A 139 15.69 -2.18 -21.93
CA SER A 139 15.91 -1.36 -20.75
C SER A 139 14.66 -0.53 -20.47
N VAL A 140 14.25 -0.50 -19.19
CA VAL A 140 13.07 0.24 -18.74
C VAL A 140 13.50 1.48 -17.97
N PHE A 141 12.96 2.61 -18.41
CA PHE A 141 13.25 3.95 -17.86
C PHE A 141 11.98 4.60 -17.34
N ALA A 142 12.10 5.40 -16.29
CA ALA A 142 11.02 6.19 -15.70
C ALA A 142 11.12 7.66 -16.11
N ASP A 143 10.06 8.20 -16.66
CA ASP A 143 9.85 9.63 -16.80
C ASP A 143 9.25 10.18 -15.50
N LEU A 144 10.10 10.81 -14.68
CA LEU A 144 9.69 11.35 -13.37
C LEU A 144 8.99 12.70 -13.51
N ASN A 145 9.30 13.45 -14.54
CA ASN A 145 8.74 14.77 -14.80
C ASN A 145 7.39 14.70 -15.53
N ASN A 146 7.05 13.53 -16.09
CA ASN A 146 5.87 13.31 -16.94
C ASN A 146 5.82 14.24 -18.16
N GLU A 147 6.95 14.43 -18.80
CA GLU A 147 7.12 15.27 -20.01
C GLU A 147 6.85 14.48 -21.28
N LEU A 148 6.99 13.15 -21.23
CA LEU A 148 6.87 12.31 -22.40
C LEU A 148 5.41 12.05 -22.76
N LEU A 149 5.06 12.35 -24.01
CA LEU A 149 3.73 12.05 -24.53
C LEU A 149 3.61 10.56 -24.89
N LYS A 150 2.41 10.00 -24.69
CA LYS A 150 2.12 8.61 -25.04
C LYS A 150 2.34 8.34 -26.53
N GLY A 151 3.09 7.29 -26.85
CA GLY A 151 3.45 6.91 -28.23
C GLY A 151 4.77 7.50 -28.73
N ALA A 152 5.52 8.21 -27.89
CA ALA A 152 6.81 8.78 -28.27
C ALA A 152 7.81 7.73 -28.79
N THR A 153 8.59 8.11 -29.81
CA THR A 153 9.66 7.30 -30.40
C THR A 153 11.04 7.91 -30.21
N LYS A 154 11.06 9.23 -29.97
CA LYS A 154 12.30 9.99 -29.77
C LYS A 154 12.30 10.48 -28.32
N PHE A 155 13.27 10.06 -27.54
CA PHE A 155 13.47 10.49 -26.18
C PHE A 155 14.96 10.35 -25.81
N ASN A 156 15.45 11.29 -24.99
CA ASN A 156 16.82 11.22 -24.45
C ASN A 156 16.79 10.44 -23.14
N ILE A 157 17.35 9.23 -23.14
CA ILE A 157 17.39 8.34 -21.96
C ILE A 157 18.23 8.91 -20.80
N GLU A 158 19.17 9.82 -21.07
CA GLU A 158 19.99 10.46 -20.02
C GLU A 158 19.17 11.30 -19.03
N GLY A 159 17.96 11.74 -19.44
CA GLY A 159 17.01 12.47 -18.61
C GLY A 159 16.09 11.58 -17.77
N TYR A 160 16.16 10.27 -17.94
CA TYR A 160 15.24 9.33 -17.28
C TYR A 160 15.96 8.39 -16.32
N LEU A 161 15.24 7.97 -15.28
CA LEU A 161 15.74 7.02 -14.29
C LEU A 161 15.64 5.59 -14.84
N LYS A 162 16.76 4.90 -15.04
CA LYS A 162 16.75 3.47 -15.39
C LYS A 162 16.26 2.67 -14.15
N ILE A 163 15.20 1.88 -14.32
CA ILE A 163 14.55 1.11 -13.26
C ILE A 163 14.66 -0.41 -13.45
N GLY A 164 15.22 -0.87 -14.54
CA GLY A 164 15.46 -2.29 -14.75
C GLY A 164 15.60 -2.70 -16.21
N ILE A 165 15.62 -4.01 -16.40
CA ILE A 165 15.70 -4.69 -17.69
C ILE A 165 14.62 -5.77 -17.73
N GLY A 166 14.06 -6.05 -18.89
CA GLY A 166 13.04 -7.07 -19.06
C GLY A 166 12.91 -7.55 -20.50
N THR A 167 11.96 -8.44 -20.72
CA THR A 167 11.59 -8.95 -22.05
C THR A 167 10.24 -8.38 -22.46
N ALA A 168 10.15 -7.83 -23.65
CA ALA A 168 8.90 -7.29 -24.18
C ALA A 168 7.88 -8.41 -24.44
N GLU A 169 6.70 -8.31 -23.86
CA GLU A 169 5.56 -9.20 -24.14
C GLU A 169 4.60 -8.60 -25.18
N LEU A 170 4.67 -7.29 -25.39
CA LEU A 170 3.92 -6.56 -26.42
C LEU A 170 4.88 -5.80 -27.32
N SER A 171 4.58 -5.81 -28.62
CA SER A 171 5.30 -5.01 -29.59
C SER A 171 4.90 -3.53 -29.49
N ARG A 172 5.69 -2.67 -30.11
CA ARG A 172 5.32 -1.25 -30.26
C ARG A 172 3.97 -1.08 -30.97
N SER A 173 3.67 -1.94 -31.95
CA SER A 173 2.41 -1.91 -32.69
C SER A 173 1.23 -2.23 -31.77
N ASP A 174 1.39 -3.25 -30.92
CA ASP A 174 0.36 -3.62 -29.94
C ASP A 174 0.03 -2.49 -29.01
N LEU A 175 1.07 -1.83 -28.47
CA LEU A 175 0.93 -0.75 -27.49
C LEU A 175 0.30 0.53 -28.07
N PHE A 176 0.71 0.94 -29.28
CA PHE A 176 0.40 2.29 -29.76
C PHE A 176 -0.44 2.35 -31.04
N LYS A 177 -0.46 1.30 -31.88
CA LYS A 177 -1.35 1.22 -33.05
C LYS A 177 -2.64 0.47 -32.75
N LEU A 178 -2.54 -0.73 -32.15
CA LEU A 178 -3.70 -1.50 -31.74
C LEU A 178 -4.28 -1.00 -30.42
N GLY A 179 -3.52 -0.22 -29.64
CA GLY A 179 -3.98 0.44 -28.43
C GLY A 179 -4.34 -0.52 -27.31
N ILE A 180 -3.59 -1.61 -27.15
CA ILE A 180 -3.82 -2.57 -26.07
C ILE A 180 -3.66 -1.87 -24.72
N GLN A 181 -4.73 -1.85 -23.93
CA GLN A 181 -4.81 -1.15 -22.65
C GLN A 181 -4.76 -2.09 -21.43
N SER A 182 -4.48 -3.38 -21.62
CA SER A 182 -4.44 -4.37 -20.55
C SER A 182 -3.31 -5.39 -20.81
N GLY A 183 -2.90 -6.09 -19.74
CA GLY A 183 -1.87 -7.11 -19.82
C GLY A 183 -0.45 -6.57 -19.60
N VAL A 184 0.49 -7.52 -19.47
CA VAL A 184 1.91 -7.25 -19.26
C VAL A 184 2.53 -6.80 -20.58
N ALA A 185 3.19 -5.63 -20.57
CA ALA A 185 3.94 -5.11 -21.71
C ALA A 185 5.40 -5.52 -21.65
N VAL A 186 6.00 -5.55 -20.46
CA VAL A 186 7.36 -6.06 -20.24
C VAL A 186 7.37 -6.97 -19.02
N LYS A 187 7.85 -8.18 -19.22
CA LYS A 187 8.20 -9.09 -18.14
C LYS A 187 9.59 -8.70 -17.64
N MET A 188 9.64 -8.18 -16.42
CA MET A 188 10.89 -7.66 -15.88
C MET A 188 11.84 -8.80 -15.49
N THR A 189 13.09 -8.82 -15.92
CA THR A 189 14.12 -9.78 -15.52
C THR A 189 15.02 -9.26 -14.40
N ARG A 190 15.29 -7.95 -14.39
CA ARG A 190 15.99 -7.25 -13.30
C ARG A 190 15.30 -5.97 -12.99
N VAL A 191 15.18 -5.66 -11.70
CA VAL A 191 14.61 -4.39 -11.22
C VAL A 191 15.61 -3.75 -10.29
N GLY A 192 15.79 -2.44 -10.41
CA GLY A 192 16.65 -1.66 -9.55
C GLY A 192 17.07 -0.37 -10.21
N SER A 193 17.71 0.48 -9.42
CA SER A 193 18.28 1.73 -9.89
C SER A 193 19.62 1.94 -9.21
N SER A 194 20.62 2.35 -9.96
CA SER A 194 21.93 2.76 -9.43
C SER A 194 21.86 3.99 -8.51
N PHE A 195 20.70 4.63 -8.44
CA PHE A 195 20.46 5.84 -7.67
C PHE A 195 19.64 5.60 -6.39
N LEU A 196 19.05 4.42 -6.22
CA LEU A 196 18.27 4.07 -5.03
C LEU A 196 19.10 3.15 -4.13
N PRO A 197 19.26 3.49 -2.84
CA PRO A 197 20.18 2.77 -1.94
C PRO A 197 19.76 1.35 -1.60
N SER A 198 18.49 1.01 -1.72
CA SER A 198 18.02 -0.36 -1.50
C SER A 198 16.94 -0.75 -2.50
N GLN A 199 16.87 -2.01 -2.79
CA GLN A 199 15.88 -2.58 -3.70
C GLN A 199 14.84 -3.34 -2.89
N GLY A 200 13.58 -3.22 -3.31
CA GLY A 200 12.50 -4.01 -2.72
C GLY A 200 12.78 -5.52 -2.81
N CYS A 201 12.28 -6.25 -1.84
CA CYS A 201 12.48 -7.68 -1.63
C CYS A 201 12.37 -8.54 -2.90
N LEU A 202 11.39 -8.25 -3.72
CA LEU A 202 11.07 -9.08 -4.89
C LEU A 202 12.07 -8.96 -6.06
N SER A 203 12.90 -7.92 -6.07
CA SER A 203 13.89 -7.69 -7.14
C SER A 203 15.23 -8.38 -6.91
N LYS A 204 15.47 -8.91 -5.71
CA LYS A 204 16.74 -9.51 -5.29
C LYS A 204 16.74 -11.06 -5.31
N LEU A 205 15.62 -11.69 -5.63
CA LEU A 205 15.58 -13.15 -5.76
C LEU A 205 16.44 -13.62 -6.94
N PRO A 206 17.26 -14.67 -6.79
CA PRO A 206 18.13 -15.19 -7.85
C PRO A 206 17.31 -15.54 -9.09
N GLN A 207 17.69 -15.00 -10.23
CA GLN A 207 16.92 -15.12 -11.48
C GLN A 207 16.95 -16.53 -12.10
N SER A 208 17.80 -17.40 -11.63
CA SER A 208 18.01 -18.71 -12.27
C SER A 208 17.09 -19.83 -11.81
N THR A 209 16.37 -19.66 -10.70
CA THR A 209 15.62 -20.75 -10.05
C THR A 209 14.22 -20.37 -9.54
N CYS A 210 13.81 -19.09 -9.60
CA CYS A 210 12.53 -18.69 -9.06
C CYS A 210 11.72 -17.84 -10.06
N PRO A 211 10.53 -18.30 -10.47
CA PRO A 211 9.54 -17.38 -10.98
C PRO A 211 9.41 -16.28 -9.93
N ARG A 212 9.39 -15.02 -10.36
CA ARG A 212 9.20 -13.90 -9.42
C ARG A 212 8.05 -14.22 -8.48
N VAL A 213 8.15 -13.81 -7.24
CA VAL A 213 7.03 -13.93 -6.29
C VAL A 213 5.74 -13.41 -6.90
N ASN A 214 5.82 -12.44 -7.82
CA ASN A 214 4.66 -11.99 -8.60
C ASN A 214 4.12 -13.03 -9.60
N ASP A 215 4.97 -13.82 -10.27
CA ASP A 215 4.51 -14.91 -11.14
C ASP A 215 3.86 -16.01 -10.28
N PHE A 216 4.45 -16.32 -9.12
CA PHE A 216 3.85 -17.19 -8.13
C PHE A 216 2.48 -16.67 -7.67
N ILE A 217 2.38 -15.34 -7.41
CA ILE A 217 1.14 -14.67 -6.99
C ILE A 217 0.06 -14.75 -8.08
N LEU A 218 0.43 -14.58 -9.35
CA LEU A 218 -0.53 -14.55 -10.46
C LEU A 218 -1.00 -15.94 -10.88
N GLU A 219 -0.12 -16.93 -10.85
CA GLU A 219 -0.40 -18.25 -11.41
C GLU A 219 -0.94 -19.26 -10.40
N HIS A 220 -0.51 -19.22 -9.13
CA HIS A 220 -0.73 -20.33 -8.18
C HIS A 220 -1.68 -20.02 -7.02
N VAL A 221 -2.16 -18.76 -6.85
CA VAL A 221 -2.80 -18.42 -5.58
C VAL A 221 -4.16 -17.77 -5.71
N GLN A 222 -5.14 -18.59 -6.04
CA GLN A 222 -6.54 -18.17 -5.99
C GLN A 222 -7.01 -17.95 -4.54
N GLY A 223 -6.77 -16.72 -4.04
CA GLY A 223 -7.36 -16.26 -2.79
C GLY A 223 -6.75 -16.81 -1.50
N LYS A 224 -5.56 -17.45 -1.53
CA LYS A 224 -4.85 -17.94 -0.33
C LYS A 224 -4.18 -16.81 0.45
N TYR A 225 -3.71 -15.76 -0.22
CA TYR A 225 -3.09 -14.60 0.42
C TYR A 225 -3.24 -13.32 -0.40
N LEU A 226 -2.93 -12.20 0.25
CA LEU A 226 -2.84 -10.88 -0.35
C LEU A 226 -1.53 -10.22 0.05
N MET A 227 -0.76 -9.69 -0.93
CA MET A 227 0.29 -8.73 -0.61
C MET A 227 -0.34 -7.47 -0.04
N GLN A 228 -0.01 -7.15 1.20
CA GLN A 228 -0.57 -6.01 1.90
C GLN A 228 0.46 -5.45 2.87
N ASN A 229 0.57 -4.12 2.96
CA ASN A 229 1.48 -3.49 3.91
C ASN A 229 1.14 -3.87 5.35
N LEU A 230 2.15 -4.18 6.15
CA LEU A 230 2.00 -4.58 7.54
C LEU A 230 1.08 -3.66 8.37
N PRO A 231 1.25 -2.31 8.37
CA PRO A 231 0.36 -1.45 9.13
C PRO A 231 -1.10 -1.48 8.64
N SER A 232 -1.33 -1.77 7.36
CA SER A 232 -2.68 -1.97 6.81
C SER A 232 -3.34 -3.26 7.32
N ILE A 233 -2.54 -4.32 7.52
CA ILE A 233 -3.01 -5.57 8.15
C ILE A 233 -3.31 -5.31 9.63
N LEU A 234 -2.36 -4.72 10.36
CA LEU A 234 -2.49 -4.36 11.77
C LEU A 234 -3.74 -3.51 12.05
N THR A 235 -4.08 -2.61 11.13
CA THR A 235 -5.27 -1.74 11.26
C THR A 235 -6.56 -2.54 11.46
N VAL A 236 -6.73 -3.65 10.74
CA VAL A 236 -7.94 -4.48 10.87
C VAL A 236 -7.96 -5.24 12.19
N HIS A 237 -6.81 -5.69 12.67
CA HIS A 237 -6.71 -6.33 13.99
C HIS A 237 -7.13 -5.39 15.14
N GLN A 238 -7.00 -4.05 14.95
CA GLN A 238 -7.45 -3.09 15.98
C GLN A 238 -8.97 -3.02 16.14
N LEU A 239 -9.75 -3.65 15.26
CA LEU A 239 -11.20 -3.75 15.42
C LEU A 239 -11.61 -4.72 16.53
N ASP A 240 -10.67 -5.51 17.08
CA ASP A 240 -10.92 -6.53 18.12
C ASP A 240 -12.04 -7.51 17.72
N ILE A 241 -11.96 -8.04 16.53
CA ILE A 241 -12.95 -9.01 16.02
C ILE A 241 -12.69 -10.41 16.60
N LEU A 242 -11.41 -10.74 16.87
CA LEU A 242 -10.96 -12.02 17.40
C LEU A 242 -10.83 -12.06 18.93
N ASP A 243 -11.36 -11.08 19.66
CA ASP A 243 -11.33 -11.13 21.12
C ASP A 243 -12.06 -12.40 21.61
N GLU A 244 -11.30 -13.35 22.16
CA GLU A 244 -11.78 -14.65 22.62
C GLU A 244 -12.83 -14.53 23.73
N SER A 245 -12.91 -13.38 24.41
CA SER A 245 -13.96 -13.06 25.38
C SER A 245 -15.31 -12.81 24.72
N ALA A 246 -15.33 -12.43 23.47
CA ALA A 246 -16.54 -12.31 22.67
C ALA A 246 -16.85 -13.68 22.07
N LYS A 247 -17.61 -14.49 22.79
CA LYS A 247 -18.14 -15.82 22.47
C LYS A 247 -18.30 -16.04 20.95
N LYS A 248 -17.98 -17.25 20.50
CA LYS A 248 -18.11 -17.77 19.12
C LYS A 248 -19.40 -17.42 18.33
N ASP A 249 -20.36 -16.76 18.96
CA ASP A 249 -21.65 -16.37 18.42
C ASP A 249 -21.90 -14.84 18.36
N ALA A 250 -20.91 -14.00 18.68
CA ALA A 250 -21.09 -12.56 18.64
C ALA A 250 -21.12 -12.09 17.17
N LYS A 251 -22.31 -11.78 16.67
CA LYS A 251 -22.52 -11.19 15.34
C LYS A 251 -22.23 -9.69 15.40
N TYR A 252 -20.99 -9.29 15.19
CA TYR A 252 -20.66 -7.87 15.02
C TYR A 252 -21.23 -7.31 13.73
N LYS A 253 -21.88 -6.16 13.81
CA LYS A 253 -22.23 -5.36 12.65
C LYS A 253 -21.05 -4.44 12.34
N CYS A 254 -20.32 -4.79 11.28
CA CYS A 254 -19.10 -4.09 10.86
C CYS A 254 -19.35 -3.18 9.66
N LEU A 255 -18.71 -2.00 9.65
CA LEU A 255 -18.72 -1.05 8.54
C LEU A 255 -17.30 -0.69 8.13
N ASP A 256 -16.99 -0.81 6.82
CA ASP A 256 -15.81 -0.23 6.18
C ASP A 256 -16.25 0.98 5.35
N MET A 257 -15.89 2.19 5.80
CA MET A 257 -16.46 3.43 5.25
C MET A 257 -15.81 3.89 3.94
N CYS A 258 -14.60 3.43 3.62
CA CYS A 258 -13.84 3.82 2.43
C CYS A 258 -13.10 2.60 1.87
N ALA A 259 -13.89 1.61 1.44
CA ALA A 259 -13.50 0.21 1.36
C ALA A 259 -12.58 -0.16 0.18
N ALA A 260 -12.61 0.60 -0.92
CA ALA A 260 -11.85 0.21 -2.11
C ALA A 260 -10.32 0.31 -1.92
N PRO A 261 -9.58 -0.66 -2.47
CA PRO A 261 -9.97 -1.72 -3.39
C PRO A 261 -10.49 -3.02 -2.74
N GLY A 262 -10.69 -3.08 -1.42
CA GLY A 262 -11.25 -4.23 -0.72
C GLY A 262 -10.26 -5.05 0.13
N GLY A 263 -8.99 -4.64 0.22
CA GLY A 263 -7.98 -5.37 0.98
C GLY A 263 -8.31 -5.49 2.47
N LYS A 264 -8.68 -4.39 3.13
CA LYS A 264 -9.10 -4.36 4.53
C LYS A 264 -10.50 -4.97 4.71
N THR A 265 -11.42 -4.71 3.78
CA THR A 265 -12.78 -5.29 3.77
C THR A 265 -12.75 -6.82 3.77
N THR A 266 -11.95 -7.43 2.88
CA THR A 266 -11.79 -8.90 2.83
C THR A 266 -11.10 -9.44 4.07
N HIS A 267 -10.25 -8.65 4.72
CA HIS A 267 -9.64 -9.03 5.99
C HIS A 267 -10.68 -9.06 7.12
N ILE A 268 -11.48 -8.00 7.25
CA ILE A 268 -12.60 -7.96 8.21
C ILE A 268 -13.51 -9.18 8.00
N ALA A 269 -13.90 -9.45 6.75
CA ALA A 269 -14.77 -10.57 6.41
C ALA A 269 -14.18 -11.94 6.78
N SER A 270 -12.85 -12.13 6.62
CA SER A 270 -12.15 -13.34 7.06
C SER A 270 -12.20 -13.50 8.59
N LEU A 271 -11.91 -12.43 9.34
CA LEU A 271 -11.89 -12.47 10.79
C LEU A 271 -13.28 -12.67 11.41
N LEU A 272 -14.33 -12.14 10.79
CA LEU A 272 -15.72 -12.33 11.22
C LEU A 272 -16.20 -13.79 11.06
N GLY A 273 -15.50 -14.61 10.28
CA GLY A 273 -15.90 -15.99 10.02
C GLY A 273 -17.17 -16.13 9.17
N LYS A 274 -17.73 -17.35 9.12
CA LYS A 274 -18.82 -17.72 8.17
C LYS A 274 -20.16 -17.01 8.44
N GLN A 275 -20.41 -16.55 9.62
CA GLN A 275 -21.68 -15.92 10.03
C GLN A 275 -21.62 -14.39 10.05
N GLY A 276 -20.44 -13.81 9.85
CA GLY A 276 -20.23 -12.36 9.86
C GLY A 276 -20.53 -11.71 8.51
N LEU A 277 -21.02 -10.48 8.55
CA LEU A 277 -21.24 -9.62 7.39
C LEU A 277 -20.57 -8.28 7.61
N VAL A 278 -19.80 -7.81 6.64
CA VAL A 278 -19.26 -6.45 6.60
C VAL A 278 -19.97 -5.64 5.53
N LEU A 279 -20.50 -4.50 5.93
CA LEU A 279 -20.99 -3.48 5.01
C LEU A 279 -19.83 -2.61 4.56
N ALA A 280 -19.68 -2.43 3.24
CA ALA A 280 -18.54 -1.74 2.66
C ALA A 280 -19.01 -0.62 1.74
N PHE A 281 -18.57 0.61 2.00
CA PHE A 281 -18.94 1.78 1.20
C PHE A 281 -17.77 2.31 0.38
N ASP A 282 -18.08 2.73 -0.84
CA ASP A 282 -17.21 3.62 -1.61
C ASP A 282 -18.05 4.47 -2.58
N LYS A 283 -17.48 5.58 -3.09
CA LYS A 283 -18.22 6.62 -3.83
C LYS A 283 -18.58 6.26 -5.27
N SER A 284 -17.96 5.26 -5.87
CA SER A 284 -18.16 4.96 -7.30
C SER A 284 -18.35 3.49 -7.59
N MET A 285 -19.15 3.20 -8.61
CA MET A 285 -19.41 1.82 -9.08
C MET A 285 -18.10 1.11 -9.46
N ALA A 286 -17.14 1.81 -10.09
CA ALA A 286 -15.85 1.21 -10.44
C ALA A 286 -15.08 0.71 -9.20
N LYS A 287 -15.14 1.44 -8.08
CA LYS A 287 -14.54 1.03 -6.82
C LYS A 287 -15.29 -0.12 -6.16
N ILE A 288 -16.62 -0.11 -6.20
CA ILE A 288 -17.44 -1.25 -5.75
C ILE A 288 -17.10 -2.51 -6.54
N GLN A 289 -16.92 -2.38 -7.85
CA GLN A 289 -16.49 -3.51 -8.67
C GLN A 289 -15.12 -4.06 -8.25
N GLN A 290 -14.18 -3.21 -7.85
CA GLN A 290 -12.88 -3.65 -7.31
C GLN A 290 -13.06 -4.46 -6.02
N ILE A 291 -13.91 -3.98 -5.10
CA ILE A 291 -14.23 -4.70 -3.85
C ILE A 291 -14.86 -6.07 -4.16
N ASN A 292 -15.83 -6.12 -5.06
CA ASN A 292 -16.51 -7.36 -5.45
C ASN A 292 -15.54 -8.34 -6.13
N ASN A 293 -14.65 -7.88 -6.99
CA ASN A 293 -13.62 -8.72 -7.60
C ASN A 293 -12.65 -9.29 -6.55
N MET A 294 -12.25 -8.47 -5.58
CA MET A 294 -11.42 -8.90 -4.47
C MET A 294 -12.17 -9.94 -3.60
N ALA A 295 -13.42 -9.67 -3.24
CA ALA A 295 -14.27 -10.58 -2.49
C ALA A 295 -14.42 -11.95 -3.20
N LYS A 296 -14.65 -11.92 -4.51
CA LYS A 296 -14.73 -13.14 -5.35
C LYS A 296 -13.42 -13.91 -5.35
N ARG A 297 -12.28 -13.22 -5.51
CA ARG A 297 -10.93 -13.82 -5.47
C ARG A 297 -10.67 -14.56 -4.16
N PHE A 298 -11.11 -13.99 -3.04
CA PHE A 298 -10.97 -14.58 -1.71
C PHE A 298 -12.11 -15.51 -1.31
N GLN A 299 -13.13 -15.68 -2.17
CA GLN A 299 -14.36 -16.45 -1.89
C GLN A 299 -15.10 -15.97 -0.63
N LEU A 300 -15.20 -14.66 -0.48
CA LEU A 300 -15.83 -13.96 0.65
C LEU A 300 -17.04 -13.10 0.20
N GLN A 301 -17.56 -13.31 -1.02
CA GLN A 301 -18.65 -12.50 -1.56
C GLN A 301 -19.94 -12.61 -0.73
N ASP A 302 -20.17 -13.72 -0.05
CA ASP A 302 -21.34 -13.91 0.80
C ASP A 302 -21.23 -13.24 2.18
N ARG A 303 -20.04 -12.66 2.48
CA ARG A 303 -19.72 -11.96 3.76
C ARG A 303 -19.50 -10.46 3.58
N ILE A 304 -19.62 -9.95 2.35
CA ILE A 304 -19.36 -8.56 2.02
C ILE A 304 -20.53 -7.99 1.25
N ASP A 305 -21.19 -6.98 1.82
CA ASP A 305 -22.21 -6.18 1.15
C ASP A 305 -21.57 -4.83 0.73
N ALA A 306 -21.18 -4.74 -0.53
CA ALA A 306 -20.50 -3.57 -1.07
C ALA A 306 -21.48 -2.64 -1.81
N GLN A 307 -21.60 -1.38 -1.36
CA GLN A 307 -22.57 -0.44 -1.85
C GLN A 307 -21.95 0.89 -2.29
N VAL A 308 -22.45 1.47 -3.38
CA VAL A 308 -22.10 2.83 -3.79
C VAL A 308 -22.73 3.81 -2.82
N GLN A 309 -21.90 4.39 -1.95
CA GLN A 309 -22.36 5.32 -0.91
C GLN A 309 -21.33 6.41 -0.64
N ASP A 310 -21.78 7.65 -0.55
CA ASP A 310 -20.97 8.72 0.04
C ASP A 310 -21.00 8.59 1.57
N ALA A 311 -19.92 8.09 2.16
CA ALA A 311 -19.85 7.84 3.58
C ALA A 311 -20.04 9.09 4.47
N THR A 312 -19.90 10.30 3.91
CA THR A 312 -20.22 11.55 4.64
C THR A 312 -21.72 11.81 4.77
N LYS A 313 -22.56 11.07 4.00
CA LYS A 313 -24.01 11.29 3.89
C LYS A 313 -24.83 10.05 4.28
N VAL A 314 -24.20 9.07 4.94
CA VAL A 314 -24.89 7.86 5.37
C VAL A 314 -26.03 8.21 6.31
N ASP A 315 -27.19 7.67 6.01
CA ASP A 315 -28.39 7.87 6.81
C ASP A 315 -28.47 6.83 7.95
N LEU A 316 -28.62 7.32 9.18
CA LEU A 316 -28.70 6.50 10.37
C LEU A 316 -30.00 5.67 10.41
N ASP A 317 -31.11 6.21 9.91
CA ASP A 317 -32.40 5.52 9.92
C ASP A 317 -32.40 4.32 8.96
N THR A 318 -31.65 4.44 7.84
CA THR A 318 -31.50 3.36 6.86
C THR A 318 -30.55 2.27 7.33
N TYR A 319 -29.40 2.65 7.88
CA TYR A 319 -28.31 1.70 8.18
C TYR A 319 -28.20 1.33 9.66
N GLY A 320 -28.78 2.13 10.55
CA GLY A 320 -28.63 1.98 12.00
C GLY A 320 -27.18 2.18 12.47
N THR A 321 -26.86 1.59 13.62
CA THR A 321 -25.54 1.72 14.25
C THR A 321 -24.72 0.44 14.11
N PHE A 322 -23.39 0.58 14.26
CA PHE A 322 -22.38 -0.47 14.05
C PHE A 322 -21.57 -0.71 15.32
N ASP A 323 -21.19 -1.96 15.54
CA ASP A 323 -20.31 -2.35 16.65
C ASP A 323 -18.87 -1.98 16.37
N LYS A 324 -18.44 -2.15 15.11
CA LYS A 324 -17.08 -1.94 14.63
C LYS A 324 -17.10 -1.10 13.35
N ILE A 325 -16.34 -0.02 13.33
CA ILE A 325 -16.21 0.83 12.15
C ILE A 325 -14.74 0.97 11.79
N LEU A 326 -14.41 0.69 10.54
CA LEU A 326 -13.13 1.04 9.94
C LEU A 326 -13.30 2.33 9.12
N LEU A 327 -12.47 3.32 9.41
CA LEU A 327 -12.30 4.53 8.62
C LEU A 327 -10.86 4.60 8.12
N ASP A 328 -10.55 3.82 7.07
CA ASP A 328 -9.32 3.98 6.30
C ASP A 328 -9.50 5.16 5.35
N ALA A 329 -9.21 6.33 5.86
CA ALA A 329 -9.68 7.58 5.25
C ALA A 329 -8.93 7.92 3.95
N PRO A 330 -9.63 8.47 2.94
CA PRO A 330 -8.94 9.12 1.82
C PRO A 330 -7.95 10.15 2.35
N CYS A 331 -6.70 10.06 1.89
CA CYS A 331 -5.58 10.85 2.40
C CYS A 331 -4.63 11.26 1.27
N SER A 332 -3.65 12.10 1.60
CA SER A 332 -2.64 12.57 0.65
C SER A 332 -1.70 11.47 0.13
N ALA A 333 -1.67 10.30 0.78
CA ALA A 333 -0.81 9.17 0.46
C ALA A 333 0.70 9.49 0.51
N LEU A 334 1.10 10.54 1.25
CA LEU A 334 2.50 10.96 1.39
C LEU A 334 3.38 10.00 2.20
N GLY A 335 2.87 8.84 2.56
CA GLY A 335 3.62 7.75 3.17
C GLY A 335 3.93 6.60 2.21
N GLN A 336 3.40 6.62 1.00
CA GLN A 336 3.63 5.54 0.02
C GLN A 336 5.10 5.50 -0.43
N ARG A 337 5.69 4.28 -0.50
CA ARG A 337 7.09 4.06 -0.89
C ARG A 337 7.18 3.04 -2.02
N PRO A 338 8.07 3.23 -3.01
CA PRO A 338 8.83 4.45 -3.26
C PRO A 338 7.94 5.56 -3.82
N MET A 339 8.15 6.80 -3.36
CA MET A 339 7.49 7.99 -3.89
C MET A 339 8.40 8.68 -4.90
N LEU A 340 8.24 8.36 -6.18
CA LEU A 340 9.08 8.90 -7.25
C LEU A 340 8.62 10.26 -7.77
N CYS A 341 7.37 10.58 -7.59
CA CYS A 341 6.79 11.84 -8.04
C CYS A 341 5.57 12.18 -7.18
N GLN A 342 5.43 13.42 -6.77
CA GLN A 342 4.23 13.93 -6.12
C GLN A 342 3.63 15.07 -6.96
N LYS A 343 2.39 14.89 -7.39
CA LYS A 343 1.69 15.83 -8.27
C LYS A 343 0.65 16.69 -7.57
N SER A 344 0.28 16.33 -6.34
CA SER A 344 -0.75 17.05 -5.61
C SER A 344 -0.29 18.46 -5.27
N GLN A 345 -1.17 19.42 -5.51
CA GLN A 345 -0.95 20.80 -5.07
C GLN A 345 -1.19 20.92 -3.57
N VAL A 346 -0.53 21.86 -2.89
CA VAL A 346 -0.71 22.13 -1.45
C VAL A 346 -2.18 22.39 -1.09
N LYS A 347 -2.94 23.05 -1.97
CA LYS A 347 -4.38 23.26 -1.78
C LYS A 347 -5.17 21.95 -1.69
N GLU A 348 -4.81 20.98 -2.52
CA GLU A 348 -5.41 19.64 -2.51
C GLU A 348 -5.04 18.91 -1.20
N LEU A 349 -3.77 18.91 -0.81
CA LEU A 349 -3.30 18.32 0.45
C LEU A 349 -4.08 18.87 1.65
N LYS A 350 -4.25 20.18 1.74
CA LYS A 350 -5.04 20.86 2.80
C LYS A 350 -6.55 20.55 2.76
N SER A 351 -7.05 19.89 1.73
CA SER A 351 -8.46 19.47 1.64
C SER A 351 -8.74 18.15 2.36
N PHE A 352 -7.75 17.25 2.46
CA PHE A 352 -7.90 15.93 3.08
C PHE A 352 -8.33 16.01 4.56
N PRO A 353 -7.69 16.81 5.43
CA PRO A 353 -8.11 16.91 6.84
C PRO A 353 -9.56 17.34 7.01
N LYS A 354 -10.05 18.20 6.12
CA LYS A 354 -11.46 18.66 6.15
C LYS A 354 -12.44 17.53 5.79
N LEU A 355 -12.09 16.71 4.80
CA LEU A 355 -12.87 15.53 4.43
C LEU A 355 -12.83 14.47 5.52
N GLN A 356 -11.66 14.20 6.08
CA GLN A 356 -11.44 13.22 7.14
C GLN A 356 -12.26 13.56 8.39
N LYS A 357 -12.31 14.85 8.79
CA LYS A 357 -13.16 15.31 9.90
C LYS A 357 -14.64 15.06 9.65
N LYS A 358 -15.14 15.26 8.42
CA LYS A 358 -16.53 14.94 8.05
C LYS A 358 -16.84 13.46 8.11
N LEU A 359 -15.91 12.63 7.62
CA LEU A 359 -16.03 11.17 7.66
C LEU A 359 -16.01 10.66 9.10
N PHE A 360 -15.10 11.17 9.92
CA PHE A 360 -14.99 10.81 11.34
C PHE A 360 -16.27 11.22 12.12
N ASP A 361 -16.80 12.40 11.85
CA ASP A 361 -18.05 12.87 12.45
C ASP A 361 -19.21 11.90 12.15
N LYS A 362 -19.31 11.47 10.91
CA LYS A 362 -20.32 10.49 10.50
C LYS A 362 -20.04 9.12 11.11
N ALA A 363 -18.79 8.67 11.16
CA ALA A 363 -18.39 7.42 11.81
C ALA A 363 -18.82 7.40 13.29
N PHE A 364 -18.59 8.52 14.02
CA PHE A 364 -19.01 8.64 15.41
C PHE A 364 -20.54 8.55 15.58
N GLN A 365 -21.32 9.17 14.68
CA GLN A 365 -22.78 9.08 14.71
C GLN A 365 -23.26 7.62 14.50
N LEU A 366 -22.64 6.89 13.59
CA LEU A 366 -22.97 5.51 13.25
C LEU A 366 -22.43 4.48 14.28
N LEU A 367 -21.55 4.88 15.17
CA LEU A 367 -20.95 3.98 16.16
C LEU A 367 -21.88 3.76 17.33
N LYS A 368 -22.10 2.51 17.74
CA LYS A 368 -22.83 2.17 18.98
C LYS A 368 -22.08 2.62 20.23
N PRO A 369 -22.78 2.85 21.37
CA PRO A 369 -22.10 2.92 22.66
C PRO A 369 -21.22 1.66 22.87
N GLN A 370 -20.04 1.84 23.44
CA GLN A 370 -18.98 0.83 23.57
C GLN A 370 -18.43 0.26 22.24
N GLY A 371 -18.89 0.75 21.09
CA GLY A 371 -18.36 0.39 19.77
C GLY A 371 -16.93 0.87 19.56
N VAL A 372 -16.23 0.21 18.66
CA VAL A 372 -14.84 0.52 18.29
C VAL A 372 -14.77 1.16 16.91
N LEU A 373 -14.10 2.30 16.83
CA LEU A 373 -13.75 3.00 15.58
C LEU A 373 -12.23 2.96 15.41
N VAL A 374 -11.78 2.38 14.29
CA VAL A 374 -10.37 2.43 13.89
C VAL A 374 -10.21 3.43 12.76
N TYR A 375 -9.35 4.41 12.96
CA TYR A 375 -8.95 5.42 11.99
C TYR A 375 -7.55 5.11 11.47
N SER A 376 -7.36 5.19 10.15
CA SER A 376 -6.04 5.00 9.55
C SER A 376 -5.83 5.84 8.29
N THR A 377 -4.57 6.13 7.99
CA THR A 377 -4.12 6.81 6.77
C THR A 377 -2.79 6.23 6.29
N CYS A 378 -2.52 6.29 5.00
CA CYS A 378 -1.20 5.99 4.42
C CYS A 378 -0.40 7.27 4.16
N THR A 379 -0.46 8.22 5.08
CA THR A 379 0.30 9.48 5.03
C THR A 379 1.12 9.70 6.29
N ILE A 380 2.09 10.59 6.19
CA ILE A 380 2.98 10.95 7.30
C ILE A 380 2.67 12.32 7.92
N THR A 381 1.72 13.07 7.36
CA THR A 381 1.43 14.45 7.79
C THR A 381 0.72 14.50 9.15
N LEU A 382 1.04 15.50 9.97
CA LEU A 382 0.39 15.72 11.25
C LEU A 382 -1.08 16.10 11.11
N ASP A 383 -1.40 16.92 10.10
CA ASP A 383 -2.75 17.44 9.89
C ASP A 383 -3.78 16.34 9.66
N GLU A 384 -3.38 15.27 8.97
CA GLU A 384 -4.23 14.13 8.67
C GLU A 384 -4.21 13.07 9.77
N ASN A 385 -3.26 13.12 10.70
CA ASN A 385 -2.99 12.12 11.72
C ASN A 385 -3.28 12.67 13.13
N GLU A 386 -2.27 13.13 13.85
CA GLU A 386 -2.41 13.55 15.25
C GLU A 386 -3.32 14.77 15.44
N ASN A 387 -3.31 15.71 14.51
CA ASN A 387 -4.20 16.87 14.61
C ASN A 387 -5.67 16.47 14.41
N LEU A 388 -5.95 15.42 13.66
CA LEU A 388 -7.31 14.84 13.59
C LEU A 388 -7.66 14.15 14.91
N VAL A 389 -6.75 13.38 15.52
CA VAL A 389 -6.97 12.75 16.84
C VAL A 389 -7.26 13.81 17.91
N LYS A 390 -6.46 14.87 18.00
CA LYS A 390 -6.69 16.00 18.92
C LYS A 390 -8.08 16.59 18.74
N TRP A 391 -8.42 16.91 17.47
CA TRP A 391 -9.74 17.46 17.13
C TRP A 391 -10.88 16.51 17.52
N ALA A 392 -10.74 15.21 17.31
CA ALA A 392 -11.76 14.23 17.65
C ALA A 392 -11.99 14.12 19.16
N LEU A 393 -10.91 14.07 19.94
CA LEU A 393 -10.97 14.01 21.40
C LEU A 393 -11.55 15.31 22.00
N GLU A 394 -11.25 16.46 21.42
CA GLU A 394 -11.82 17.73 21.84
C GLU A 394 -13.32 17.83 21.50
N LYS A 395 -13.68 17.50 20.24
CA LYS A 395 -15.06 17.61 19.75
C LYS A 395 -16.01 16.66 20.46
N PHE A 396 -15.60 15.43 20.70
CA PHE A 396 -16.41 14.38 21.31
C PHE A 396 -16.04 14.12 22.77
N LYS A 397 -15.51 15.13 23.44
CA LYS A 397 -15.15 15.07 24.86
C LYS A 397 -16.27 14.44 25.69
N ASN A 398 -15.93 13.49 26.57
CA ASN A 398 -16.82 12.66 27.38
C ASN A 398 -17.67 11.61 26.64
N HIS A 399 -17.61 11.55 25.31
CA HIS A 399 -18.35 10.56 24.51
C HIS A 399 -17.45 9.65 23.69
N LEU A 400 -16.15 9.97 23.61
CA LEU A 400 -15.16 9.23 22.86
C LEU A 400 -13.84 9.19 23.64
N LYS A 401 -13.21 8.04 23.71
CA LYS A 401 -11.87 7.89 24.27
C LYS A 401 -10.94 7.23 23.26
N LEU A 402 -9.68 7.64 23.28
CA LEU A 402 -8.60 6.94 22.58
C LEU A 402 -8.20 5.72 23.43
N VAL A 403 -8.12 4.55 22.82
CA VAL A 403 -7.72 3.30 23.48
C VAL A 403 -6.43 2.76 22.87
N PRO A 404 -5.59 2.04 23.65
CA PRO A 404 -4.35 1.50 23.15
C PRO A 404 -4.52 0.59 21.94
N THR A 405 -3.58 0.66 21.02
CA THR A 405 -3.44 -0.24 19.87
C THR A 405 -2.45 -1.36 20.23
N PHE A 406 -2.70 -2.59 19.77
CA PHE A 406 -1.83 -3.74 20.05
C PHE A 406 -1.82 -4.74 18.88
N PRO A 407 -0.69 -5.42 18.54
CA PRO A 407 0.66 -5.22 19.10
C PRO A 407 1.24 -3.85 18.72
N ILE A 408 2.23 -3.37 19.51
CA ILE A 408 2.93 -2.12 19.23
C ILE A 408 4.04 -2.43 18.23
N LEU A 409 3.86 -2.01 16.99
CA LEU A 409 4.81 -2.19 15.87
C LEU A 409 5.30 -0.85 15.33
N GLY A 410 4.57 0.22 15.60
CA GLY A 410 4.87 1.59 15.19
C GLY A 410 5.49 2.41 16.30
N LEU A 411 5.87 3.63 15.96
CA LEU A 411 6.33 4.67 16.90
C LEU A 411 5.13 5.34 17.57
N PRO A 412 5.29 5.94 18.76
CA PRO A 412 4.25 6.76 19.37
C PRO A 412 3.84 7.94 18.49
N GLY A 413 2.64 8.47 18.71
CA GLY A 413 2.18 9.69 18.06
C GLY A 413 2.92 10.93 18.53
N PHE A 414 2.94 11.96 17.70
CA PHE A 414 3.63 13.20 17.99
C PHE A 414 2.68 14.26 18.58
N GLY A 415 3.13 14.93 19.66
CA GLY A 415 2.41 16.06 20.25
C GLY A 415 1.05 15.71 20.87
N LEU A 416 0.79 14.45 21.22
CA LEU A 416 -0.43 13.98 21.89
C LEU A 416 -0.30 13.86 23.41
N GLY A 417 0.83 14.25 24.01
CA GLY A 417 1.11 14.06 25.42
C GLY A 417 1.02 12.58 25.83
N ASP A 418 0.34 12.27 26.93
CA ASP A 418 0.16 10.91 27.43
C ASP A 418 -0.64 9.99 26.47
N GLU A 419 -1.40 10.57 25.56
CA GLU A 419 -2.16 9.84 24.54
C GLU A 419 -1.29 9.30 23.40
N ALA A 420 -0.05 9.77 23.29
CA ALA A 420 0.88 9.42 22.20
C ALA A 420 1.12 7.91 22.06
N ILE A 421 1.22 7.21 23.18
CA ILE A 421 1.48 5.75 23.23
C ILE A 421 0.28 4.89 22.82
N LYS A 422 -0.90 5.48 22.66
CA LYS A 422 -2.13 4.77 22.27
C LYS A 422 -2.32 4.70 20.76
N VAL A 423 -1.59 5.48 19.99
CA VAL A 423 -1.59 5.47 18.53
C VAL A 423 -0.29 4.88 17.99
N GLN A 424 -0.24 4.56 16.71
CA GLN A 424 1.00 4.13 16.07
C GLN A 424 1.26 4.90 14.78
N ARG A 425 2.49 5.38 14.65
CA ARG A 425 3.06 5.96 13.44
C ARG A 425 4.06 4.99 12.83
N PHE A 426 4.04 4.88 11.51
CA PHE A 426 5.05 4.14 10.75
C PHE A 426 5.81 5.11 9.86
N GLY A 427 7.12 4.95 9.82
CA GLY A 427 7.99 5.87 9.11
C GLY A 427 9.45 5.48 9.25
N PRO A 428 10.40 6.38 8.96
CA PRO A 428 11.81 6.18 9.30
C PRO A 428 11.96 5.78 10.78
N GLY A 429 12.95 4.93 11.07
CA GLY A 429 13.21 4.46 12.44
C GLY A 429 12.38 3.26 12.91
N ASN A 430 11.34 2.84 12.20
CA ASN A 430 10.65 1.59 12.50
C ASN A 430 11.54 0.38 12.18
N GLN A 431 11.51 -0.65 13.04
CA GLN A 431 12.23 -1.92 12.82
C GLN A 431 11.73 -2.66 11.57
N ASP A 432 10.42 -2.59 11.33
CA ASP A 432 9.81 -3.13 10.12
C ASP A 432 9.85 -2.09 9.02
N SER A 433 10.52 -2.42 7.93
CA SER A 433 10.55 -1.58 6.75
C SER A 433 9.19 -1.61 6.06
N THR A 434 8.40 -0.58 6.30
CA THR A 434 7.03 -0.44 5.77
C THR A 434 6.85 0.90 5.05
N ILE A 435 5.65 1.16 4.59
CA ILE A 435 5.23 2.50 4.16
C ILE A 435 5.01 3.42 5.36
N GLY A 436 5.01 4.74 5.13
CA GLY A 436 4.51 5.71 6.09
C GLY A 436 3.01 5.52 6.31
N TYR A 437 2.62 5.41 7.57
CA TYR A 437 1.25 5.07 7.94
C TYR A 437 0.93 5.58 9.34
N PHE A 438 -0.36 5.75 9.60
CA PHE A 438 -0.85 6.11 10.93
C PHE A 438 -2.10 5.31 11.26
N LEU A 439 -2.23 4.92 12.51
CA LEU A 439 -3.44 4.29 13.03
C LEU A 439 -3.77 4.75 14.46
N ALA A 440 -5.06 4.92 14.72
CA ALA A 440 -5.62 5.25 16.02
C ALA A 440 -6.92 4.48 16.25
N LYS A 441 -7.11 4.02 17.48
CA LYS A 441 -8.29 3.25 17.90
C LYS A 441 -9.08 4.02 18.93
N PHE A 442 -10.36 4.14 18.69
CA PHE A 442 -11.29 4.86 19.55
C PHE A 442 -12.41 3.95 20.04
N GLN A 443 -12.91 4.24 21.23
CA GLN A 443 -14.12 3.63 21.76
C GLN A 443 -15.12 4.70 22.14
N LYS A 444 -16.38 4.54 21.69
CA LYS A 444 -17.49 5.38 22.14
C LYS A 444 -17.87 5.03 23.57
N ILE A 445 -18.04 6.04 24.40
CA ILE A 445 -18.40 5.90 25.82
C ILE A 445 -19.91 5.74 25.95
#